data_d67a3efe0612e0ed72ec55bc1e822e59
#
_entry.id   d67a3efe0612e0ed72ec55bc1e822e59
#
_cell.length_a   1.000
_cell.length_b   1.000
_cell.length_c   1.000
_cell.angle_alpha   90.00
_cell.angle_beta   90.00
_cell.angle_gamma   90.00
#
_symmetry.space_group_name_H-M   'P 1'
#
loop_
_entity.id
_entity.type
_entity.pdbx_description
1 polymer ?
#
loop_
_entity_poly.entity_id
_entity_poly.type
_entity_poly.pdbx_seq_one_letter_code
_entity_poly.pdbx_strand_id
1 'polypeptide(L)'
;MVTEDLWRFLPLGYLFTVAVETPVLVLFLSQHHALKRRIFAGLWLTACTYPVVVLVLPPLFADSSRALYLAAAETFAPAAECLLFYLAFGGEGGDGVTRRDFAAVVGANLLSFLAGEVLAAYGWFGLFR
;
A
#
# COMPACT_ATOMS: atom_id res chain seq x y z
N MET A 1 -14.93 13.50 2.53
CA MET A 1 -14.30 13.25 3.83
C MET A 1 -13.46 14.46 4.22
N VAL A 2 -13.71 15.05 5.39
CA VAL A 2 -12.92 16.18 5.88
C VAL A 2 -11.58 15.71 6.46
N THR A 3 -10.63 16.64 6.60
CA THR A 3 -9.25 16.31 7.02
C THR A 3 -9.20 15.56 8.35
N GLU A 4 -10.04 15.93 9.32
CA GLU A 4 -10.09 15.25 10.61
C GLU A 4 -10.48 13.78 10.49
N ASP A 5 -11.43 13.47 9.59
CA ASP A 5 -11.84 12.08 9.33
C ASP A 5 -10.71 11.29 8.69
N LEU A 6 -9.92 11.92 7.82
CA LEU A 6 -8.76 11.27 7.21
C LEU A 6 -7.72 10.91 8.27
N TRP A 7 -7.46 11.82 9.22
CA TRP A 7 -6.52 11.55 10.31
C TRP A 7 -7.01 10.44 11.25
N ARG A 8 -8.32 10.37 11.49
CA ARG A 8 -8.90 9.29 12.30
C ARG A 8 -8.84 7.95 11.58
N PHE A 9 -9.04 7.97 10.27
CA PHE A 9 -8.99 6.77 9.44
C PHE A 9 -7.59 6.22 9.32
N LEU A 10 -6.57 7.09 9.31
CA LEU A 10 -5.19 6.73 8.99
C LEU A 10 -4.65 5.54 9.80
N PRO A 11 -4.72 5.52 11.15
CA PRO A 11 -4.15 4.39 11.91
C PRO A 11 -4.82 3.07 11.60
N LEU A 12 -6.15 3.05 11.53
CA LEU A 12 -6.88 1.81 11.30
C LEU A 12 -6.71 1.33 9.86
N GLY A 13 -6.75 2.25 8.89
CA GLY A 13 -6.50 1.92 7.50
C GLY A 13 -5.09 1.42 7.28
N TYR A 14 -4.11 2.03 7.95
CA TYR A 14 -2.71 1.56 7.90
C TYR A 14 -2.60 0.13 8.44
N LEU A 15 -3.16 -0.15 9.59
CA LEU A 15 -3.13 -1.49 10.18
C LEU A 15 -3.81 -2.52 9.29
N PHE A 16 -4.95 -2.14 8.69
CA PHE A 16 -5.65 -3.02 7.75
C PHE A 16 -4.79 -3.31 6.53
N THR A 17 -4.20 -2.28 5.93
CA THR A 17 -3.35 -2.43 4.75
C THR A 17 -2.15 -3.31 5.05
N VAL A 18 -1.46 -3.07 6.16
CA VAL A 18 -0.34 -3.90 6.60
C VAL A 18 -0.79 -5.35 6.81
N ALA A 19 -1.96 -5.56 7.42
CA ALA A 19 -2.48 -6.90 7.68
C ALA A 19 -2.77 -7.68 6.39
N VAL A 20 -3.11 -6.98 5.30
CA VAL A 20 -3.34 -7.61 3.99
C VAL A 20 -2.03 -7.78 3.22
N GLU A 21 -1.22 -6.72 3.14
CA GLU A 21 -0.04 -6.70 2.26
C GLU A 21 1.14 -7.48 2.82
N THR A 22 1.36 -7.44 4.13
CA THR A 22 2.51 -8.12 4.73
C THR A 22 2.50 -9.63 4.51
N PRO A 23 1.38 -10.36 4.72
CA PRO A 23 1.34 -11.79 4.41
C PRO A 23 1.63 -12.08 2.93
N VAL A 24 1.14 -11.25 2.01
CA VAL A 24 1.40 -11.40 0.58
C VAL A 24 2.90 -11.29 0.31
N LEU A 25 3.54 -10.26 0.88
CA LEU A 25 4.99 -10.06 0.70
C LEU A 25 5.79 -11.18 1.33
N VAL A 26 5.40 -11.66 2.51
CA VAL A 26 6.09 -12.77 3.18
C VAL A 26 6.04 -14.03 2.32
N LEU A 27 4.89 -14.30 1.68
CA LEU A 27 4.71 -15.51 0.89
C LEU A 27 5.30 -15.41 -0.52
N PHE A 28 5.23 -14.25 -1.14
CA PHE A 28 5.51 -14.10 -2.57
C PHE A 28 6.80 -13.37 -2.92
N LEU A 29 7.41 -12.62 -1.99
CA LEU A 29 8.73 -12.06 -2.24
C LEU A 29 9.75 -13.19 -2.44
N SER A 30 10.81 -12.90 -3.19
CA SER A 30 11.88 -13.86 -3.42
C SER A 30 12.45 -14.38 -2.10
N GLN A 31 12.69 -15.68 -2.03
CA GLN A 31 13.09 -16.33 -0.77
C GLN A 31 14.49 -15.99 -0.32
N HIS A 32 15.32 -15.40 -1.20
CA HIS A 32 16.63 -14.93 -0.79
C HIS A 32 16.55 -13.73 0.17
N HIS A 33 15.41 -13.04 0.23
CA HIS A 33 15.19 -12.04 1.27
C HIS A 33 14.84 -12.73 2.57
N ALA A 34 15.54 -12.39 3.67
CA ALA A 34 15.25 -12.95 4.98
C ALA A 34 13.82 -12.64 5.41
N LEU A 35 13.22 -13.52 6.20
CA LEU A 35 11.85 -13.33 6.69
C LEU A 35 11.67 -11.97 7.38
N LYS A 36 12.64 -11.57 8.20
CA LYS A 36 12.59 -10.26 8.89
C LYS A 36 12.50 -9.11 7.90
N ARG A 37 13.24 -9.20 6.78
CA ARG A 37 13.23 -8.16 5.74
C ARG A 37 11.89 -8.13 5.00
N ARG A 38 11.31 -9.29 4.75
CA ARG A 38 10.00 -9.37 4.10
C ARG A 38 8.90 -8.76 4.95
N ILE A 39 8.93 -9.03 6.26
CA ILE A 39 8.00 -8.41 7.22
C ILE A 39 8.24 -6.91 7.29
N PHE A 40 9.50 -6.51 7.40
CA PHE A 40 9.86 -5.09 7.43
C PHE A 40 9.39 -4.36 6.18
N ALA A 41 9.53 -5.00 5.01
CA ALA A 41 9.07 -4.42 3.75
C ALA A 41 7.57 -4.10 3.79
N GLY A 42 6.75 -5.02 4.30
CA GLY A 42 5.32 -4.79 4.45
C GLY A 42 5.00 -3.57 5.31
N LEU A 43 5.68 -3.46 6.45
CA LEU A 43 5.47 -2.33 7.37
C LEU A 43 6.00 -1.02 6.79
N TRP A 44 7.21 -1.04 6.24
CA TRP A 44 7.91 0.16 5.81
C TRP A 44 7.34 0.74 4.52
N LEU A 45 7.10 -0.11 3.51
CA LEU A 45 6.56 0.37 2.24
C LEU A 45 5.19 1.02 2.43
N THR A 46 4.34 0.38 3.22
CA THR A 46 3.02 0.94 3.52
C THR A 46 3.14 2.23 4.32
N ALA A 47 4.09 2.30 5.26
CA ALA A 47 4.33 3.53 6.03
C ALA A 47 4.77 4.68 5.15
N CYS A 48 5.49 4.41 4.06
CA CYS A 48 5.95 5.44 3.13
C CYS A 48 4.84 5.92 2.19
N THR A 49 3.95 5.04 1.74
CA THR A 49 2.97 5.37 0.70
C THR A 49 1.58 5.67 1.24
N TYR A 50 1.16 4.99 2.29
CA TYR A 50 -0.23 5.10 2.79
C TYR A 50 -0.60 6.52 3.22
N PRO A 51 0.23 7.26 3.96
CA PRO A 51 -0.10 8.65 4.30
C PRO A 51 -0.30 9.54 3.08
N VAL A 52 0.46 9.34 2.01
CA VAL A 52 0.30 10.10 0.77
C VAL A 52 -1.07 9.78 0.15
N VAL A 53 -1.42 8.51 0.07
CA VAL A 53 -2.70 8.07 -0.50
C VAL A 53 -3.89 8.62 0.29
N VAL A 54 -3.79 8.66 1.62
CA VAL A 54 -4.90 9.03 2.49
C VAL A 54 -4.95 10.53 2.77
N LEU A 55 -3.79 11.19 2.95
CA LEU A 55 -3.74 12.59 3.39
C LEU A 55 -3.43 13.58 2.29
N VAL A 56 -2.62 13.20 1.30
CA VAL A 56 -2.15 14.11 0.27
C VAL A 56 -3.02 14.06 -0.98
N LEU A 57 -3.29 12.85 -1.49
CA LEU A 57 -4.04 12.70 -2.75
C LEU A 57 -5.51 13.14 -2.64
N PRO A 58 -6.27 12.85 -1.58
CA PRO A 58 -7.67 13.26 -1.54
C PRO A 58 -7.89 14.77 -1.71
N PRO A 59 -7.14 15.67 -1.02
CA PRO A 59 -7.29 17.11 -1.28
C PRO A 59 -6.95 17.51 -2.71
N LEU A 60 -5.93 16.89 -3.32
CA LEU A 60 -5.52 17.20 -4.69
C LEU A 60 -6.59 16.80 -5.71
N PHE A 61 -7.37 15.78 -5.42
CA PHE A 61 -8.43 15.27 -6.30
C PHE A 61 -9.83 15.60 -5.80
N ALA A 62 -9.96 16.57 -4.88
CA ALA A 62 -11.24 16.94 -4.27
C ALA A 62 -12.29 17.34 -5.31
N ASP A 63 -11.88 18.03 -6.39
CA ASP A 63 -12.78 18.46 -7.46
C ASP A 63 -12.83 17.47 -8.63
N SER A 64 -12.23 16.30 -8.47
CA SER A 64 -12.19 15.26 -9.49
C SER A 64 -13.10 14.09 -9.09
N SER A 65 -13.37 13.19 -10.06
CA SER A 65 -14.17 12.00 -9.76
C SER A 65 -13.41 11.04 -8.82
N ARG A 66 -14.18 10.23 -8.09
CA ARG A 66 -13.61 9.16 -7.26
C ARG A 66 -12.80 8.19 -8.10
N ALA A 67 -13.26 7.91 -9.33
CA ALA A 67 -12.53 7.01 -10.25
C ALA A 67 -11.15 7.55 -10.59
N LEU A 68 -11.02 8.86 -10.82
CA LEU A 68 -9.73 9.47 -11.11
C LEU A 68 -8.81 9.43 -9.89
N TYR A 69 -9.35 9.73 -8.70
CA TYR A 69 -8.59 9.61 -7.45
C TYR A 69 -8.06 8.18 -7.26
N LEU A 70 -8.94 7.18 -7.42
CA LEU A 70 -8.53 5.77 -7.25
C LEU A 70 -7.49 5.37 -8.28
N ALA A 71 -7.66 5.79 -9.54
CA ALA A 71 -6.66 5.50 -10.58
C ALA A 71 -5.30 6.08 -10.23
N ALA A 72 -5.26 7.33 -9.75
CA ALA A 72 -4.02 7.97 -9.34
C ALA A 72 -3.39 7.26 -8.14
N ALA A 73 -4.18 6.93 -7.12
CA ALA A 73 -3.70 6.27 -5.92
C ALA A 73 -3.16 4.86 -6.21
N GLU A 74 -3.88 4.10 -7.03
CA GLU A 74 -3.51 2.73 -7.36
C GLU A 74 -2.40 2.63 -8.39
N THR A 75 -2.06 3.73 -9.06
CA THR A 75 -0.86 3.83 -9.87
C THR A 75 0.32 4.28 -9.02
N PHE A 76 0.10 5.28 -8.18
CA PHE A 76 1.15 5.84 -7.32
C PHE A 76 1.70 4.82 -6.32
N ALA A 77 0.82 4.15 -5.57
CA ALA A 77 1.26 3.29 -4.47
C ALA A 77 2.16 2.14 -4.95
N PRO A 78 1.73 1.30 -5.91
CA PRO A 78 2.62 0.22 -6.37
C PRO A 78 3.88 0.75 -7.06
N ALA A 79 3.80 1.83 -7.83
CA ALA A 79 4.98 2.39 -8.50
C ALA A 79 6.01 2.91 -7.48
N ALA A 80 5.56 3.67 -6.48
CA ALA A 80 6.42 4.19 -5.42
C ALA A 80 7.02 3.06 -4.59
N GLU A 81 6.22 2.05 -4.25
CA GLU A 81 6.70 0.92 -3.45
C GLU A 81 7.68 0.05 -4.22
N CYS A 82 7.47 -0.18 -5.52
CA CYS A 82 8.46 -0.89 -6.34
C CYS A 82 9.77 -0.13 -6.39
N LEU A 83 9.72 1.19 -6.56
CA LEU A 83 10.94 2.01 -6.57
C LEU A 83 11.64 1.96 -5.21
N LEU A 84 10.91 2.13 -4.11
CA LEU A 84 11.47 2.09 -2.76
C LEU A 84 12.06 0.72 -2.45
N PHE A 85 11.37 -0.34 -2.84
CA PHE A 85 11.85 -1.70 -2.65
C PHE A 85 13.16 -1.93 -3.42
N TYR A 86 13.20 -1.50 -4.68
CA TYR A 86 14.39 -1.61 -5.50
C TYR A 86 15.58 -0.86 -4.87
N LEU A 87 15.35 0.36 -4.40
CA LEU A 87 16.42 1.18 -3.80
C LEU A 87 16.91 0.59 -2.47
N ALA A 88 16.01 0.04 -1.67
CA ALA A 88 16.35 -0.46 -0.34
C ALA A 88 16.92 -1.88 -0.36
N PHE A 89 16.42 -2.75 -1.23
CA PHE A 89 16.75 -4.18 -1.22
C PHE A 89 17.51 -4.65 -2.46
N GLY A 90 17.71 -3.78 -3.45
CA GLY A 90 18.34 -4.15 -4.72
C GLY A 90 19.85 -4.35 -4.63
N GLY A 91 20.50 -3.75 -3.65
CA GLY A 91 21.93 -3.76 -3.54
C GLY A 91 22.63 -3.06 -4.68
N GLU A 92 23.95 -3.22 -4.80
CA GLU A 92 24.71 -2.67 -5.92
C GLU A 92 24.31 -3.39 -7.21
N GLY A 93 23.98 -2.62 -8.25
CA GLY A 93 23.56 -3.18 -9.53
C GLY A 93 22.12 -3.64 -9.61
N GLY A 94 21.38 -3.64 -8.51
CA GLY A 94 19.97 -3.99 -8.50
C GLY A 94 19.67 -5.49 -8.57
N ASP A 95 20.67 -6.34 -8.42
CA ASP A 95 20.52 -7.80 -8.52
C ASP A 95 19.71 -8.42 -7.38
N GLY A 96 19.54 -7.69 -6.27
CA GLY A 96 18.77 -8.16 -5.12
C GLY A 96 17.27 -8.17 -5.33
N VAL A 97 16.77 -7.57 -6.42
CA VAL A 97 15.34 -7.48 -6.69
C VAL A 97 15.03 -8.18 -8.02
N THR A 98 14.02 -9.04 -8.00
CA THR A 98 13.62 -9.84 -9.17
C THR A 98 12.25 -9.39 -9.67
N ARG A 99 11.86 -9.90 -10.84
CA ARG A 99 10.50 -9.68 -11.37
C ARG A 99 9.44 -10.20 -10.39
N ARG A 100 9.74 -11.30 -9.71
CA ARG A 100 8.86 -11.87 -8.69
C ARG A 100 8.61 -10.87 -7.57
N ASP A 101 9.65 -10.13 -7.13
CA ASP A 101 9.51 -9.13 -6.09
C ASP A 101 8.59 -7.98 -6.53
N PHE A 102 8.77 -7.48 -7.75
CA PHE A 102 7.88 -6.44 -8.28
C PHE A 102 6.43 -6.95 -8.39
N ALA A 103 6.25 -8.18 -8.87
CA ALA A 103 4.93 -8.77 -8.95
C ALA A 103 4.29 -8.92 -7.57
N ALA A 104 5.07 -9.30 -6.56
CA ALA A 104 4.58 -9.42 -5.18
C ALA A 104 4.13 -8.06 -4.64
N VAL A 105 4.90 -7.01 -4.86
CA VAL A 105 4.57 -5.66 -4.39
C VAL A 105 3.30 -5.15 -5.08
N VAL A 106 3.22 -5.29 -6.40
CA VAL A 106 2.03 -4.89 -7.17
C VAL A 106 0.81 -5.70 -6.73
N GLY A 107 0.97 -7.02 -6.61
CA GLY A 107 -0.12 -7.90 -6.17
C GLY A 107 -0.63 -7.58 -4.77
N ALA A 108 0.30 -7.28 -3.84
CA ALA A 108 -0.06 -6.88 -2.48
C ALA A 108 -0.91 -5.60 -2.49
N ASN A 109 -0.51 -4.61 -3.29
CA ASN A 109 -1.25 -3.36 -3.43
C ASN A 109 -2.63 -3.58 -4.04
N LEU A 110 -2.74 -4.41 -5.09
CA LEU A 110 -4.02 -4.72 -5.70
C LEU A 110 -4.95 -5.43 -4.72
N LEU A 111 -4.43 -6.38 -3.96
CA LEU A 111 -5.24 -7.13 -2.99
C LEU A 111 -5.74 -6.22 -1.87
N SER A 112 -4.89 -5.35 -1.33
CA SER A 112 -5.31 -4.42 -0.28
C SER A 112 -6.33 -3.41 -0.82
N PHE A 113 -6.17 -2.95 -2.06
CA PHE A 113 -7.15 -2.08 -2.70
C PHE A 113 -8.51 -2.76 -2.82
N LEU A 114 -8.54 -3.98 -3.36
CA LEU A 114 -9.80 -4.71 -3.52
C LEU A 114 -10.46 -5.01 -2.18
N ALA A 115 -9.67 -5.42 -1.18
CA ALA A 115 -10.18 -5.66 0.17
C ALA A 115 -10.73 -4.38 0.80
N GLY A 116 -10.03 -3.24 0.59
CA GLY A 116 -10.49 -1.94 1.06
C GLY A 116 -11.79 -1.51 0.42
N GLU A 117 -11.96 -1.75 -0.89
CA GLU A 117 -13.21 -1.43 -1.59
C GLU A 117 -14.37 -2.30 -1.09
N VAL A 118 -14.13 -3.56 -0.80
CA VAL A 118 -15.15 -4.43 -0.20
C VAL A 118 -15.57 -3.91 1.17
N LEU A 119 -14.61 -3.55 2.02
CA LEU A 119 -14.92 -2.98 3.34
C LEU A 119 -15.66 -1.64 3.22
N ALA A 120 -15.27 -0.80 2.25
CA ALA A 120 -15.96 0.47 2.01
C ALA A 120 -17.42 0.23 1.63
N ALA A 121 -17.69 -0.79 0.81
CA ALA A 121 -19.06 -1.15 0.43
C ALA A 121 -19.91 -1.57 1.63
N TYR A 122 -19.29 -2.12 2.69
CA TYR A 122 -19.97 -2.49 3.93
C TYR A 122 -19.83 -1.42 5.01
N GLY A 123 -19.40 -0.19 4.64
CA GLY A 123 -19.26 0.94 5.57
C GLY A 123 -18.27 0.66 6.70
N TRP A 124 -17.24 -0.17 6.45
CA TRP A 124 -16.27 -0.61 7.45
C TRP A 124 -16.94 -1.23 8.68
N PHE A 125 -18.09 -1.89 8.46
CA PHE A 125 -18.89 -2.50 9.52
C PHE A 125 -19.31 -1.50 10.62
N GLY A 126 -19.44 -0.21 10.26
CA GLY A 126 -19.84 0.83 11.19
C GLY A 126 -18.74 1.39 12.07
N LEU A 127 -17.48 1.01 11.84
CA LEU A 127 -16.36 1.45 12.68
C LEU A 127 -16.14 2.96 12.71
N PHE A 128 -16.58 3.66 11.67
CA PHE A 128 -16.40 5.11 11.53
C PHE A 128 -17.70 5.90 11.63
N ARG A 129 -18.71 5.33 12.21
CA ARG A 129 -19.99 6.00 12.43
C ARG A 129 -20.01 6.72 13.79
#